data_bbb0293cdab0ae4daafb689da285280a
#
_entry.id   bbb0293cdab0ae4daafb689da285280a
#
_cell.length_a   1.000
_cell.length_b   1.000
_cell.length_c   1.000
_cell.angle_alpha   90.00
_cell.angle_beta   90.00
_cell.angle_gamma   90.00
#
_symmetry.space_group_name_H-M   'P 1'
#
loop_
_entity.id
_entity.type
_entity.pdbx_description
1 polymer ?
#
loop_
_entity_poly.entity_id
_entity_poly.type
_entity_poly.pdbx_seq_one_letter_code
_entity_poly.pdbx_strand_id
1 'polypeptide(L)'
;MKIRRVITGHDANGKAVVTHDELCTNILSRRDFHQSCVVWSTSQLPVDNLDPTDGYSRDVSTLSKEDTVFRIVQYDPGVAPRNHRTETIDYAVVMSGAIDMDLDGQTVHLQQGDVL
;
A
#
# COMPACT_ATOMS: atom_id res chain seq x y z
N MET A 1 -11.96 -2.17 7.43
CA MET A 1 -11.23 -2.72 6.24
C MET A 1 -10.85 -4.17 6.50
N LYS A 2 -10.99 -5.08 5.50
CA LYS A 2 -10.61 -6.49 5.60
C LYS A 2 -9.82 -6.87 4.35
N ILE A 3 -8.54 -7.12 4.49
CA ILE A 3 -7.61 -7.42 3.39
C ILE A 3 -6.99 -8.79 3.64
N ARG A 4 -7.18 -9.72 2.69
CA ARG A 4 -6.42 -10.98 2.63
C ARG A 4 -5.19 -10.76 1.78
N ARG A 5 -4.02 -11.09 2.28
CA ARG A 5 -2.78 -11.11 1.52
C ARG A 5 -2.34 -12.55 1.26
N VAL A 6 -1.87 -12.79 0.07
CA VAL A 6 -1.26 -14.07 -0.33
C VAL A 6 0.11 -13.76 -0.88
N ILE A 7 1.14 -14.34 -0.28
CA ILE A 7 2.54 -14.17 -0.68
C ILE A 7 3.06 -15.51 -1.18
N THR A 8 3.75 -15.47 -2.31
CA THR A 8 4.38 -16.65 -2.90
C THR A 8 5.90 -16.56 -2.77
N GLY A 9 6.54 -17.67 -2.74
CA GLY A 9 8.00 -17.80 -2.66
C GLY A 9 8.43 -19.17 -3.16
N HIS A 10 9.60 -19.61 -2.71
CA HIS A 10 10.16 -20.92 -3.08
C HIS A 10 10.59 -21.66 -1.81
N ASP A 11 10.43 -22.98 -1.82
CA ASP A 11 10.97 -23.86 -0.79
C ASP A 11 12.47 -24.12 -1.02
N ALA A 12 13.08 -24.90 -0.13
CA ALA A 12 14.50 -25.25 -0.19
C ALA A 12 14.91 -26.01 -1.47
N ASN A 13 13.96 -26.56 -2.21
CA ASN A 13 14.17 -27.27 -3.47
C ASN A 13 13.90 -26.37 -4.69
N GLY A 14 13.60 -25.08 -4.47
CA GLY A 14 13.27 -24.13 -5.53
C GLY A 14 11.84 -24.28 -6.09
N LYS A 15 10.97 -25.05 -5.41
CA LYS A 15 9.57 -25.21 -5.83
C LYS A 15 8.77 -24.01 -5.37
N ALA A 16 7.95 -23.44 -6.26
CA ALA A 16 7.04 -22.36 -5.95
C ALA A 16 5.99 -22.78 -4.92
N VAL A 17 5.83 -22.02 -3.88
CA VAL A 17 4.91 -22.27 -2.75
C VAL A 17 4.23 -20.99 -2.31
N VAL A 18 3.09 -21.12 -1.64
CA VAL A 18 2.49 -20.03 -0.87
C VAL A 18 3.18 -19.97 0.49
N THR A 19 3.80 -18.85 0.81
CA THR A 19 4.48 -18.63 2.09
C THR A 19 3.56 -18.01 3.13
N HIS A 20 2.63 -17.14 2.70
CA HIS A 20 1.63 -16.53 3.57
C HIS A 20 0.26 -16.52 2.87
N ASP A 21 -0.77 -16.81 3.63
CA ASP A 21 -2.17 -16.70 3.23
C ASP A 21 -2.98 -16.34 4.48
N GLU A 22 -3.18 -15.04 4.68
CA GLU A 22 -3.73 -14.52 5.92
C GLU A 22 -4.48 -13.19 5.74
N LEU A 23 -5.23 -12.80 6.76
CA LEU A 23 -5.81 -11.48 6.85
C LEU A 23 -4.79 -10.50 7.44
N CYS A 24 -4.65 -9.32 6.82
CA CYS A 24 -3.84 -8.25 7.38
C CYS A 24 -4.40 -7.80 8.73
N THR A 25 -3.53 -7.71 9.74
CA THR A 25 -3.84 -7.23 11.09
C THR A 25 -3.20 -5.87 11.41
N ASN A 26 -2.27 -5.40 10.56
CA ASN A 26 -1.57 -4.12 10.71
C ASN A 26 -2.39 -2.91 10.19
N ILE A 27 -3.69 -2.92 10.45
CA ILE A 27 -4.57 -1.82 10.05
C ILE A 27 -4.33 -0.63 10.98
N LEU A 28 -3.93 0.49 10.39
CA LEU A 28 -3.66 1.74 11.09
C LEU A 28 -4.68 2.81 10.69
N SER A 29 -5.21 3.50 11.69
CA SER A 29 -6.00 4.71 11.54
C SER A 29 -5.19 5.88 12.11
N ARG A 30 -4.64 6.73 11.24
CA ARG A 30 -3.84 7.90 11.66
C ARG A 30 -4.64 9.19 11.76
N ARG A 31 -5.89 9.17 11.32
CA ARG A 31 -6.85 10.28 11.36
C ARG A 31 -8.26 9.75 11.17
N ASP A 32 -9.25 10.57 11.48
CA ASP A 32 -10.65 10.20 11.30
C ASP A 32 -10.96 9.88 9.84
N PHE A 33 -11.83 8.91 9.64
CA PHE A 33 -12.29 8.46 8.31
C PHE A 33 -11.18 7.93 7.38
N HIS A 34 -10.06 7.45 7.95
CA HIS A 34 -8.94 6.92 7.19
C HIS A 34 -8.40 5.66 7.85
N GLN A 35 -8.26 4.60 7.07
CA GLN A 35 -7.56 3.37 7.44
C GLN A 35 -6.54 2.99 6.38
N SER A 36 -5.43 2.42 6.78
CA SER A 36 -4.43 1.90 5.85
C SER A 36 -3.84 0.59 6.35
N CYS A 37 -3.47 -0.26 5.41
CA CYS A 37 -2.81 -1.53 5.65
C CYS A 37 -1.62 -1.64 4.69
N VAL A 38 -0.41 -1.85 5.23
CA VAL A 38 0.74 -2.21 4.41
C VAL A 38 0.61 -3.68 4.03
N VAL A 39 0.61 -3.99 2.76
CA VAL A 39 0.56 -5.36 2.23
C VAL A 39 1.97 -5.91 2.05
N TRP A 40 2.88 -5.05 1.55
CA TRP A 40 4.29 -5.38 1.34
C TRP A 40 5.15 -4.12 1.32
N SER A 41 6.42 -4.26 1.65
CA SER A 41 7.44 -3.23 1.45
C SER A 41 8.80 -3.85 1.14
N THR A 42 9.66 -3.07 0.51
CA THR A 42 11.07 -3.41 0.27
C THR A 42 11.96 -2.34 0.89
N SER A 43 13.23 -2.66 1.14
CA SER A 43 14.17 -1.76 1.83
C SER A 43 15.43 -1.46 1.02
N GLN A 44 15.49 -1.86 -0.25
CA GLN A 44 16.65 -1.60 -1.11
C GLN A 44 16.29 -1.65 -2.60
N LEU A 45 17.11 -0.99 -3.42
CA LEU A 45 17.11 -1.09 -4.87
C LEU A 45 18.54 -1.39 -5.38
N PRO A 46 18.72 -2.39 -6.24
CA PRO A 46 17.71 -3.34 -6.72
C PRO A 46 17.17 -4.20 -5.59
N VAL A 47 15.89 -4.62 -5.74
CA VAL A 47 15.23 -5.46 -4.75
C VAL A 47 15.93 -6.82 -4.67
N ASP A 48 16.25 -7.28 -3.46
CA ASP A 48 16.70 -8.64 -3.23
C ASP A 48 15.51 -9.59 -3.10
N ASN A 49 15.30 -10.40 -4.12
CA ASN A 49 14.20 -11.38 -4.13
C ASN A 49 14.44 -12.59 -3.20
N LEU A 50 15.64 -12.71 -2.62
CA LEU A 50 16.00 -13.75 -1.66
C LEU A 50 15.95 -13.26 -0.22
N ASP A 51 15.64 -11.98 0.02
CA ASP A 51 15.45 -11.44 1.37
C ASP A 51 14.31 -12.18 2.08
N PRO A 52 14.59 -12.89 3.18
CA PRO A 52 13.58 -13.67 3.89
C PRO A 52 12.63 -12.80 4.73
N THR A 53 12.87 -11.50 4.81
CA THR A 53 12.07 -10.58 5.62
C THR A 53 10.68 -10.42 5.04
N ASP A 54 9.65 -10.64 5.86
CA ASP A 54 8.29 -10.31 5.48
C ASP A 54 8.12 -8.79 5.38
N GLY A 55 7.94 -8.29 4.15
CA GLY A 55 7.79 -6.86 3.88
C GLY A 55 6.60 -6.20 4.58
N TYR A 56 5.65 -6.98 5.05
CA TYR A 56 4.51 -6.53 5.86
C TYR A 56 4.93 -6.03 7.25
N SER A 57 5.99 -6.58 7.82
CA SER A 57 6.45 -6.29 9.18
C SER A 57 7.43 -5.12 9.28
N ARG A 58 7.87 -4.56 8.14
CA ARG A 58 8.83 -3.45 8.14
C ARG A 58 8.19 -2.15 8.65
N ASP A 59 8.97 -1.36 9.37
CA ASP A 59 8.58 0.02 9.68
C ASP A 59 8.72 0.90 8.43
N VAL A 60 7.58 1.40 7.96
CA VAL A 60 7.49 2.29 6.79
C VAL A 60 7.26 3.75 7.18
N SER A 61 7.53 4.11 8.43
CA SER A 61 7.37 5.49 8.92
C SER A 61 8.45 6.43 8.38
N THR A 62 9.62 5.90 8.09
CA THR A 62 10.77 6.61 7.52
C THR A 62 11.20 5.89 6.25
N LEU A 63 10.63 6.31 5.11
CA LEU A 63 11.01 5.76 3.80
C LEU A 63 12.27 6.42 3.28
N SER A 64 13.20 5.62 2.79
CA SER A 64 14.34 6.07 1.99
C SER A 64 13.98 6.10 0.50
N LYS A 65 14.88 6.63 -0.34
CA LYS A 65 14.70 6.61 -1.81
C LYS A 65 14.81 5.20 -2.41
N GLU A 66 15.25 4.24 -1.62
CA GLU A 66 15.44 2.85 -2.02
C GLU A 66 14.30 1.93 -1.56
N ASP A 67 13.34 2.50 -0.84
CA ASP A 67 12.21 1.75 -0.30
C ASP A 67 11.01 1.79 -1.24
N THR A 68 10.25 0.70 -1.28
CA THR A 68 8.92 0.69 -1.86
C THR A 68 7.88 0.25 -0.84
N VAL A 69 6.65 0.76 -0.98
CA VAL A 69 5.52 0.37 -0.12
C VAL A 69 4.29 0.10 -0.98
N PHE A 70 3.75 -1.10 -0.84
CA PHE A 70 2.44 -1.45 -1.35
C PHE A 70 1.44 -1.44 -0.21
N ARG A 71 0.44 -0.57 -0.28
CA ARG A 71 -0.60 -0.44 0.76
C ARG A 71 -1.99 -0.35 0.17
N ILE A 72 -2.97 -0.79 0.95
CA ILE A 72 -4.38 -0.51 0.69
C ILE A 72 -4.82 0.59 1.64
N VAL A 73 -5.52 1.59 1.10
CA VAL A 73 -6.04 2.72 1.86
C VAL A 73 -7.56 2.79 1.67
N GLN A 74 -8.25 2.97 2.77
CA GLN A 74 -9.69 3.24 2.78
C GLN A 74 -9.93 4.66 3.28
N TYR A 75 -10.68 5.41 2.52
CA TYR A 75 -11.20 6.72 2.88
C TYR A 75 -12.71 6.60 3.02
N ASP A 76 -13.22 6.91 4.20
CA ASP A 76 -14.67 6.95 4.43
C ASP A 76 -15.21 8.35 4.13
N PRO A 77 -16.51 8.49 3.83
CA PRO A 77 -17.13 9.80 3.61
C PRO A 77 -16.86 10.77 4.75
N GLY A 78 -16.47 12.00 4.42
CA GLY A 78 -16.14 13.04 5.40
C GLY A 78 -14.66 13.09 5.78
N VAL A 79 -13.79 12.29 5.18
CA VAL A 79 -12.35 12.43 5.38
C VAL A 79 -11.88 13.84 5.01
N ALA A 80 -11.13 14.47 5.91
CA ALA A 80 -10.59 15.80 5.67
C ALA A 80 -9.51 15.75 4.56
N PRO A 81 -9.48 16.73 3.64
CA PRO A 81 -8.40 16.88 2.68
C PRO A 81 -7.03 16.97 3.39
N ARG A 82 -6.01 16.42 2.76
CA ARG A 82 -4.63 16.53 3.20
C ARG A 82 -3.74 16.92 2.03
N ASN A 83 -3.55 18.20 1.84
CA ASN A 83 -2.63 18.69 0.83
C ASN A 83 -1.17 18.42 1.29
N HIS A 84 -0.41 17.75 0.46
CA HIS A 84 1.01 17.47 0.70
C HIS A 84 1.72 17.19 -0.63
N ARG A 85 3.03 17.30 -0.59
CA ARG A 85 3.92 16.97 -1.70
C ARG A 85 4.96 15.97 -1.23
N THR A 86 5.30 15.01 -2.09
CA THR A 86 6.36 14.01 -1.86
C THR A 86 7.36 14.01 -3.02
N GLU A 87 8.51 13.42 -2.81
CA GLU A 87 9.51 13.15 -3.87
C GLU A 87 9.38 11.73 -4.43
N THR A 88 8.31 11.02 -4.07
CA THR A 88 8.01 9.68 -4.56
C THR A 88 7.16 9.73 -5.83
N ILE A 89 7.19 8.64 -6.59
CA ILE A 89 6.18 8.35 -7.62
C ILE A 89 5.23 7.33 -7.00
N ASP A 90 3.94 7.64 -7.07
CA ASP A 90 2.90 6.79 -6.54
C ASP A 90 2.00 6.30 -7.67
N TYR A 91 1.59 5.04 -7.60
CA TYR A 91 0.56 4.48 -8.46
C TYR A 91 -0.63 4.11 -7.59
N ALA A 92 -1.82 4.43 -8.06
CA ALA A 92 -3.03 4.08 -7.34
C ALA A 92 -4.08 3.47 -8.28
N VAL A 93 -4.89 2.57 -7.72
CA VAL A 93 -6.06 1.99 -8.37
C VAL A 93 -7.23 2.13 -7.42
N VAL A 94 -8.33 2.68 -7.90
CA VAL A 94 -9.57 2.76 -7.12
C VAL A 94 -10.25 1.39 -7.15
N MET A 95 -10.20 0.68 -6.03
CA MET A 95 -10.73 -0.69 -5.91
C MET A 95 -12.27 -0.70 -5.76
N SER A 96 -12.83 0.31 -5.09
CA SER A 96 -14.29 0.44 -4.89
C SER A 96 -14.65 1.88 -4.53
N GLY A 97 -15.90 2.27 -4.82
CA GLY A 97 -16.41 3.61 -4.54
C GLY A 97 -15.84 4.67 -5.47
N ALA A 98 -15.81 5.89 -4.97
CA ALA A 98 -15.28 7.06 -5.69
C ALA A 98 -14.62 8.03 -4.72
N ILE A 99 -13.68 8.84 -5.22
CA ILE A 99 -12.98 9.85 -4.44
C ILE A 99 -12.64 11.05 -5.33
N ASP A 100 -12.75 12.24 -4.77
CA ASP A 100 -12.25 13.44 -5.39
C ASP A 100 -10.80 13.71 -4.92
N MET A 101 -9.91 13.93 -5.87
CA MET A 101 -8.54 14.33 -5.61
C MET A 101 -8.36 15.80 -5.96
N ASP A 102 -8.08 16.60 -4.96
CA ASP A 102 -7.80 18.00 -5.11
C ASP A 102 -6.32 18.23 -5.38
N LEU A 103 -6.03 18.95 -6.46
CA LEU A 103 -4.72 19.45 -6.82
C LEU A 103 -4.75 20.99 -6.80
N ASP A 104 -3.58 21.61 -6.96
CA ASP A 104 -3.50 23.06 -7.05
C ASP A 104 -4.30 23.58 -8.26
N GLY A 105 -5.49 24.10 -8.00
CA GLY A 105 -6.35 24.71 -9.00
C GLY A 105 -7.26 23.77 -9.80
N GLN A 106 -7.30 22.48 -9.51
CA GLN A 106 -8.22 21.54 -10.15
C GLN A 106 -8.57 20.36 -9.24
N THR A 107 -9.72 19.75 -9.49
CA THR A 107 -10.17 18.52 -8.83
C THR A 107 -10.36 17.43 -9.87
N VAL A 108 -9.90 16.23 -9.58
CA VAL A 108 -10.12 15.04 -10.41
C VAL A 108 -11.04 14.08 -9.67
N HIS A 109 -12.14 13.70 -10.32
CA HIS A 109 -13.05 12.67 -9.81
C HIS A 109 -12.57 11.31 -10.27
N LEU A 110 -12.31 10.40 -9.34
CA LEU A 110 -11.87 9.03 -9.58
C LEU A 110 -12.93 8.07 -9.08
N GLN A 111 -13.20 7.03 -9.86
CA GLN A 111 -14.18 5.99 -9.53
C GLN A 111 -13.56 4.60 -9.67
N GLN A 112 -14.29 3.59 -9.23
CA GLN A 112 -13.83 2.20 -9.29
C GLN A 112 -13.30 1.83 -10.68
N GLY A 113 -12.07 1.30 -10.71
CA GLY A 113 -11.35 0.90 -11.91
C GLY A 113 -10.41 1.97 -12.47
N ASP A 114 -10.53 3.23 -11.99
CA ASP A 114 -9.62 4.28 -12.43
C ASP A 114 -8.22 4.08 -11.82
N VAL A 115 -7.23 4.53 -12.58
CA VAL A 115 -5.81 4.42 -12.26
C VAL A 115 -5.18 5.81 -12.27
N LEU A 116 -4.35 6.08 -11.29
CA LEU A 116 -3.58 7.30 -11.13
C LEU A 116 -2.10 6.98 -11.18
#